data_aa6c913cad492806ea60b3d8ebd17fd8
#
_entry.id   aa6c913cad492806ea60b3d8ebd17fd8
#
_cell.length_a   1.000
_cell.length_b   1.000
_cell.length_c   1.000
_cell.angle_alpha   90.00
_cell.angle_beta   90.00
_cell.angle_gamma   90.00
#
_symmetry.space_group_name_H-M   'P 1'
#
loop_
_entity.id
_entity.type
_entity.pdbx_description
1 polymer ?
#
loop_
_entity_poly.entity_id
_entity_poly.type
_entity_poly.pdbx_seq_one_letter_code
_entity_poly.pdbx_strand_id
1 'polypeptide(L)'
;GNGDSPFTGAFKPENCTLKVPFTSISVYKESSIYGIMNTIVPLANITADNEEVSPETTDLLATAKKITISGSTPDALEIQALFASNEKVTSIDMTGVIEYFEVPVAANPNCLVYAPASAQVENNNVVINGTAKKIVLTDAMPFEAPTAFHADAISYTRTIEESLTTNAQETTGWRGIVLPFDVSTIQARNKAGEQVELSAYNAEGEYDTSKNPFWLRELTTEGFAATQTFSANTPYIICFPNSSELDEHINIIGDVTFSASNAEITATPVFNAVEGKDFDMIATLQTVSA
;
A
#
# COMPACT_ATOMS: atom_id res chain seq x y z
N GLY A 1 28.26 9.54 -47.28
CA GLY A 1 27.99 8.17 -47.72
C GLY A 1 26.49 7.98 -47.76
N ASN A 2 25.96 7.58 -48.91
CA ASN A 2 24.57 7.14 -49.04
C ASN A 2 24.41 5.92 -48.14
N GLY A 3 23.83 6.11 -46.94
CA GLY A 3 23.43 5.01 -46.09
C GLY A 3 22.26 4.31 -46.77
N ASP A 4 22.52 3.20 -47.43
CA ASP A 4 21.47 2.33 -47.93
C ASP A 4 20.61 1.95 -46.72
N SER A 5 19.32 2.20 -46.85
CA SER A 5 18.35 1.76 -45.81
C SER A 5 18.54 0.25 -45.60
N PRO A 6 18.64 -0.25 -44.36
CA PRO A 6 18.73 -1.69 -44.10
C PRO A 6 17.51 -2.46 -44.64
N PHE A 7 16.51 -1.75 -45.13
CA PHE A 7 15.25 -2.28 -45.64
C PHE A 7 15.17 -2.15 -47.16
N THR A 8 16.09 -2.78 -47.90
CA THR A 8 16.07 -2.84 -49.38
C THR A 8 15.42 -4.13 -49.84
N GLY A 9 14.60 -4.06 -50.90
CA GLY A 9 13.97 -5.24 -51.53
C GLY A 9 12.44 -5.29 -51.37
N ALA A 10 11.90 -6.49 -51.14
CA ALA A 10 10.45 -6.71 -51.02
C ALA A 10 9.84 -6.21 -49.69
N PHE A 11 10.67 -5.71 -48.79
CA PHE A 11 10.24 -5.19 -47.53
C PHE A 11 9.58 -3.81 -47.69
N LYS A 12 8.34 -3.67 -47.21
CA LYS A 12 7.58 -2.42 -47.24
C LYS A 12 7.45 -1.86 -45.84
N PRO A 13 8.32 -0.91 -45.44
CA PRO A 13 8.33 -0.35 -44.08
C PRO A 13 6.99 0.24 -43.67
N GLU A 14 6.24 0.81 -44.61
CA GLU A 14 4.92 1.39 -44.39
C GLU A 14 3.85 0.37 -43.92
N ASN A 15 4.12 -0.93 -44.02
CA ASN A 15 3.24 -2.00 -43.56
C ASN A 15 3.73 -2.67 -42.26
N CYS A 16 4.78 -2.13 -41.66
CA CYS A 16 5.42 -2.73 -40.50
C CYS A 16 5.20 -1.90 -39.23
N THR A 17 5.05 -2.60 -38.10
CA THR A 17 5.10 -2.04 -36.78
C THR A 17 6.46 -2.30 -36.17
N LEU A 18 7.16 -1.26 -35.75
CA LEU A 18 8.40 -1.34 -35.01
C LEU A 18 8.10 -1.20 -33.51
N LYS A 19 8.49 -2.20 -32.73
CA LYS A 19 8.43 -2.14 -31.26
C LYS A 19 9.78 -1.69 -30.70
N VAL A 20 9.79 -0.67 -29.90
CA VAL A 20 11.00 -0.05 -29.33
C VAL A 20 10.83 0.21 -27.82
N PRO A 21 11.92 0.37 -27.05
CA PRO A 21 11.81 0.77 -25.67
C PRO A 21 10.99 2.05 -25.50
N PHE A 22 10.15 2.10 -24.46
CA PHE A 22 9.24 3.22 -24.20
C PHE A 22 9.99 4.55 -24.15
N THR A 23 11.10 4.60 -23.42
CA THR A 23 11.93 5.81 -23.24
C THR A 23 12.62 6.27 -24.52
N SER A 24 12.66 5.43 -25.57
CA SER A 24 13.36 5.69 -26.83
C SER A 24 12.44 6.01 -28.02
N ILE A 25 11.12 5.99 -27.84
CA ILE A 25 10.14 6.16 -28.93
C ILE A 25 10.41 7.42 -29.76
N SER A 26 10.63 8.57 -29.12
CA SER A 26 10.88 9.85 -29.81
C SER A 26 12.13 9.77 -30.69
N VAL A 27 13.19 9.17 -30.19
CA VAL A 27 14.46 9.00 -30.93
C VAL A 27 14.25 8.15 -32.20
N TYR A 28 13.45 7.08 -32.09
CA TYR A 28 13.15 6.22 -33.27
C TYR A 28 12.21 6.90 -34.25
N LYS A 29 11.23 7.69 -33.80
CA LYS A 29 10.32 8.46 -34.66
C LYS A 29 11.06 9.55 -35.46
N GLU A 30 12.06 10.19 -34.86
CA GLU A 30 12.88 11.22 -35.49
C GLU A 30 14.00 10.64 -36.41
N SER A 31 14.25 9.34 -36.31
CA SER A 31 15.30 8.71 -37.09
C SER A 31 14.94 8.67 -38.57
N SER A 32 15.86 9.08 -39.44
CA SER A 32 15.73 8.98 -40.90
C SER A 32 15.66 7.54 -41.41
N ILE A 33 16.08 6.56 -40.59
CA ILE A 33 16.07 5.13 -40.94
C ILE A 33 14.78 4.47 -40.45
N TYR A 34 14.40 4.71 -39.22
CA TYR A 34 13.27 4.03 -38.56
C TYR A 34 11.97 4.81 -38.64
N GLY A 35 12.02 6.14 -38.72
CA GLY A 35 10.85 7.02 -38.87
C GLY A 35 10.03 6.78 -40.13
N ILE A 36 10.54 5.99 -41.12
CA ILE A 36 9.80 5.54 -42.30
C ILE A 36 8.81 4.39 -42.00
N MET A 37 8.89 3.77 -40.79
CA MET A 37 7.92 2.76 -40.36
C MET A 37 6.56 3.40 -40.17
N ASN A 38 5.52 2.72 -40.60
CA ASN A 38 4.15 3.22 -40.46
C ASN A 38 3.73 3.40 -39.00
N THR A 39 4.19 2.49 -38.16
CA THR A 39 3.85 2.49 -36.71
C THR A 39 5.07 2.19 -35.88
N ILE A 40 5.38 3.06 -34.91
CA ILE A 40 6.40 2.84 -33.90
C ILE A 40 5.67 2.86 -32.53
N VAL A 41 5.73 1.75 -31.81
CA VAL A 41 5.04 1.55 -30.53
C VAL A 41 6.02 1.07 -29.45
N PRO A 42 5.72 1.29 -28.18
CA PRO A 42 6.57 0.79 -27.10
C PRO A 42 6.53 -0.74 -26.98
N LEU A 43 7.59 -1.31 -26.41
CA LEU A 43 7.64 -2.71 -25.98
C LEU A 43 6.80 -2.97 -24.74
N ALA A 44 6.65 -1.96 -23.89
CA ALA A 44 5.75 -1.96 -22.75
C ALA A 44 4.70 -0.87 -22.87
N ASN A 45 3.49 -1.16 -22.39
CA ASN A 45 2.40 -0.19 -22.30
C ASN A 45 2.20 0.18 -20.83
N ILE A 46 1.93 1.47 -20.59
CA ILE A 46 1.74 2.03 -19.25
C ILE A 46 0.43 2.78 -19.19
N THR A 47 -0.28 2.63 -18.07
CA THR A 47 -1.34 3.55 -17.69
C THR A 47 -1.10 4.10 -16.28
N ALA A 48 -1.50 5.35 -16.05
CA ALA A 48 -1.50 6.04 -14.79
C ALA A 48 -2.94 6.45 -14.47
N ASP A 49 -3.52 5.94 -13.38
CA ASP A 49 -4.93 6.14 -13.01
C ASP A 49 -5.92 5.88 -14.17
N ASN A 50 -5.63 4.83 -14.98
CA ASN A 50 -6.32 4.41 -16.21
C ASN A 50 -6.13 5.32 -17.43
N GLU A 51 -5.29 6.34 -17.38
CA GLU A 51 -4.88 7.12 -18.55
C GLU A 51 -3.63 6.52 -19.19
N GLU A 52 -3.60 6.43 -20.51
CA GLU A 52 -2.43 5.94 -21.24
C GLU A 52 -1.28 6.95 -21.11
N VAL A 53 -0.10 6.45 -20.74
CA VAL A 53 1.12 7.24 -20.62
C VAL A 53 1.92 7.14 -21.89
N SER A 54 2.24 8.30 -22.50
CA SER A 54 3.16 8.45 -23.62
C SER A 54 4.49 9.04 -23.15
N PRO A 55 5.55 9.04 -23.96
CA PRO A 55 6.79 9.72 -23.64
C PRO A 55 6.63 11.21 -23.34
N GLU A 56 5.59 11.85 -23.87
CA GLU A 56 5.27 13.26 -23.65
C GLU A 56 4.44 13.54 -22.39
N THR A 57 3.86 12.49 -21.78
CA THR A 57 2.97 12.57 -20.60
C THR A 57 3.49 11.79 -19.40
N THR A 58 4.80 11.57 -19.31
CA THR A 58 5.44 10.81 -18.22
C THR A 58 5.28 11.46 -16.85
N ASP A 59 4.96 12.75 -16.78
CA ASP A 59 4.63 13.50 -15.56
C ASP A 59 3.40 12.94 -14.83
N LEU A 60 2.49 12.26 -15.55
CA LEU A 60 1.36 11.54 -14.94
C LEU A 60 1.83 10.50 -13.91
N LEU A 61 2.97 9.85 -14.15
CA LEU A 61 3.51 8.83 -13.25
C LEU A 61 3.99 9.41 -11.91
N ALA A 62 4.36 10.68 -11.86
CA ALA A 62 4.83 11.33 -10.64
C ALA A 62 3.72 11.55 -9.58
N THR A 63 2.45 11.47 -9.99
CA THR A 63 1.31 11.76 -9.12
C THR A 63 0.26 10.66 -9.09
N ALA A 64 0.38 9.65 -9.95
CA ALA A 64 -0.56 8.54 -10.07
C ALA A 64 -0.68 7.74 -8.78
N LYS A 65 -1.87 7.28 -8.46
CA LYS A 65 -2.13 6.34 -7.37
C LYS A 65 -2.04 4.90 -7.84
N LYS A 66 -2.43 4.64 -9.09
CA LYS A 66 -2.43 3.30 -9.70
C LYS A 66 -1.63 3.35 -11.00
N ILE A 67 -0.69 2.42 -11.13
CA ILE A 67 0.11 2.28 -12.34
C ILE A 67 -0.09 0.87 -12.86
N THR A 68 -0.37 0.73 -14.16
CA THR A 68 -0.39 -0.56 -14.83
C THR A 68 0.71 -0.61 -15.88
N ILE A 69 1.49 -1.68 -15.88
CA ILE A 69 2.58 -1.92 -16.81
C ILE A 69 2.40 -3.30 -17.43
N SER A 70 2.48 -3.38 -18.75
CA SER A 70 2.41 -4.66 -19.49
C SER A 70 3.42 -4.67 -20.63
N GLY A 71 3.80 -5.87 -21.09
CA GLY A 71 4.74 -6.04 -22.21
C GLY A 71 6.11 -6.54 -21.75
N SER A 72 7.20 -6.11 -22.43
CA SER A 72 8.55 -6.62 -22.19
C SER A 72 9.10 -6.20 -20.82
N THR A 73 9.68 -7.13 -20.08
CA THR A 73 10.29 -6.89 -18.76
C THR A 73 11.41 -5.84 -18.77
N PRO A 74 12.39 -5.89 -19.70
CA PRO A 74 13.46 -4.89 -19.73
C PRO A 74 12.91 -3.46 -19.83
N ASP A 75 11.93 -3.24 -20.70
CA ASP A 75 11.30 -1.93 -20.87
C ASP A 75 10.48 -1.53 -19.63
N ALA A 76 9.76 -2.48 -19.02
CA ALA A 76 9.00 -2.25 -17.79
C ALA A 76 9.89 -1.82 -16.62
N LEU A 77 11.11 -2.35 -16.51
CA LEU A 77 12.08 -1.96 -15.47
C LEU A 77 12.70 -0.57 -15.72
N GLU A 78 12.96 -0.20 -16.97
CA GLU A 78 13.42 1.15 -17.33
C GLU A 78 12.39 2.22 -16.95
N ILE A 79 11.10 1.91 -17.11
CA ILE A 79 9.99 2.79 -16.76
C ILE A 79 9.91 3.06 -15.25
N GLN A 80 10.36 2.12 -14.42
CA GLN A 80 10.32 2.26 -12.96
C GLN A 80 10.95 3.58 -12.48
N ALA A 81 12.04 4.03 -13.11
CA ALA A 81 12.70 5.27 -12.73
C ALA A 81 11.78 6.51 -12.81
N LEU A 82 10.72 6.46 -13.64
CA LEU A 82 9.80 7.58 -13.86
C LEU A 82 8.82 7.78 -12.69
N PHE A 83 8.61 6.77 -11.85
CA PHE A 83 7.71 6.85 -10.70
C PHE A 83 8.34 6.47 -9.35
N ALA A 84 9.64 6.17 -9.33
CA ALA A 84 10.33 5.69 -8.12
C ALA A 84 10.26 6.66 -6.92
N SER A 85 10.02 7.95 -7.14
CA SER A 85 9.85 8.95 -6.10
C SER A 85 8.38 9.29 -5.77
N ASN A 86 7.43 8.61 -6.40
CA ASN A 86 6.01 8.87 -6.16
C ASN A 86 5.52 8.18 -4.87
N GLU A 87 5.37 8.96 -3.79
CA GLU A 87 4.84 8.48 -2.50
C GLU A 87 3.32 8.24 -2.51
N LYS A 88 2.61 8.66 -3.55
CA LYS A 88 1.14 8.50 -3.65
C LYS A 88 0.75 7.16 -4.27
N VAL A 89 1.67 6.48 -4.96
CA VAL A 89 1.35 5.22 -5.62
C VAL A 89 0.97 4.16 -4.58
N THR A 90 -0.23 3.62 -4.69
CA THR A 90 -0.77 2.59 -3.79
C THR A 90 -0.79 1.22 -4.43
N SER A 91 -0.77 1.16 -5.77
CA SER A 91 -0.71 -0.12 -6.48
C SER A 91 0.02 -0.02 -7.83
N ILE A 92 0.79 -1.06 -8.13
CA ILE A 92 1.46 -1.26 -9.42
C ILE A 92 1.00 -2.61 -9.95
N ASP A 93 0.23 -2.62 -11.04
CA ASP A 93 -0.20 -3.84 -11.71
C ASP A 93 0.78 -4.19 -12.85
N MET A 94 1.49 -5.28 -12.67
CA MET A 94 2.44 -5.85 -13.63
C MET A 94 2.02 -7.26 -14.10
N THR A 95 0.77 -7.65 -13.89
CA THR A 95 0.27 -8.98 -14.29
C THR A 95 0.42 -9.25 -15.78
N GLY A 96 0.45 -8.20 -16.61
CA GLY A 96 0.65 -8.26 -18.06
C GLY A 96 2.10 -8.23 -18.53
N VAL A 97 3.08 -8.23 -17.62
CA VAL A 97 4.50 -8.28 -17.98
C VAL A 97 4.89 -9.70 -18.40
N ILE A 98 5.63 -9.81 -19.48
CA ILE A 98 6.08 -11.08 -20.06
C ILE A 98 7.60 -11.24 -19.90
N GLU A 99 8.10 -12.47 -20.05
CA GLU A 99 9.48 -12.92 -19.94
C GLU A 99 9.87 -13.22 -18.50
N TYR A 100 10.58 -12.33 -17.80
CA TYR A 100 10.91 -12.45 -16.38
C TYR A 100 10.31 -11.29 -15.58
N PHE A 101 10.28 -11.41 -14.25
CA PHE A 101 9.69 -10.41 -13.37
C PHE A 101 10.68 -10.01 -12.27
N GLU A 102 10.80 -8.71 -12.07
CA GLU A 102 11.45 -8.13 -10.90
C GLU A 102 10.48 -7.18 -10.19
N VAL A 103 10.54 -7.17 -8.85
CA VAL A 103 9.65 -6.32 -8.04
C VAL A 103 10.11 -4.87 -8.16
N PRO A 104 9.27 -3.95 -8.63
CA PRO A 104 9.63 -2.54 -8.71
C PRO A 104 9.77 -1.93 -7.30
N VAL A 105 10.64 -0.93 -7.20
CA VAL A 105 10.77 -0.12 -5.98
C VAL A 105 9.78 1.03 -6.04
N ALA A 106 8.90 1.12 -5.04
CA ALA A 106 7.99 2.25 -4.84
C ALA A 106 8.44 3.08 -3.63
N ALA A 107 8.27 4.41 -3.70
CA ALA A 107 8.54 5.30 -2.56
C ALA A 107 7.55 5.07 -1.42
N ASN A 108 6.30 4.74 -1.74
CA ASN A 108 5.31 4.32 -0.74
C ASN A 108 5.58 2.87 -0.29
N PRO A 109 5.99 2.62 0.97
CA PRO A 109 6.25 1.26 1.47
C PRO A 109 4.98 0.40 1.55
N ASN A 110 3.78 1.00 1.52
CA ASN A 110 2.50 0.29 1.53
C ASN A 110 1.99 -0.07 0.12
N CYS A 111 2.74 0.29 -0.91
CA CYS A 111 2.36 0.01 -2.30
C CYS A 111 2.25 -1.50 -2.53
N LEU A 112 1.12 -1.94 -3.11
CA LEU A 112 0.91 -3.31 -3.55
C LEU A 112 1.43 -3.49 -4.98
N VAL A 113 2.19 -4.56 -5.21
CA VAL A 113 2.63 -4.96 -6.55
C VAL A 113 1.90 -6.23 -6.96
N TYR A 114 1.07 -6.15 -7.98
CA TYR A 114 0.41 -7.30 -8.58
C TYR A 114 1.32 -7.89 -9.65
N ALA A 115 1.85 -9.07 -9.38
CA ALA A 115 2.86 -9.71 -10.22
C ALA A 115 2.27 -10.72 -11.20
N PRO A 116 2.96 -11.03 -12.31
CA PRO A 116 2.57 -12.11 -13.21
C PRO A 116 2.43 -13.45 -12.48
N ALA A 117 1.53 -14.31 -12.95
CA ALA A 117 1.30 -15.64 -12.36
C ALA A 117 2.56 -16.53 -12.31
N SER A 118 3.51 -16.28 -13.19
CA SER A 118 4.80 -16.99 -13.27
C SER A 118 5.87 -16.46 -12.32
N ALA A 119 5.61 -15.34 -11.63
CA ALA A 119 6.59 -14.71 -10.74
C ALA A 119 6.97 -15.62 -9.57
N GLN A 120 8.27 -15.64 -9.25
CA GLN A 120 8.85 -16.42 -8.15
C GLN A 120 9.59 -15.46 -7.23
N VAL A 121 8.83 -14.70 -6.42
CA VAL A 121 9.36 -13.69 -5.51
C VAL A 121 8.79 -13.85 -4.11
N GLU A 122 9.56 -13.45 -3.10
CA GLU A 122 9.18 -13.53 -1.69
C GLU A 122 9.14 -12.14 -1.00
N ASN A 123 9.15 -11.09 -1.82
CA ASN A 123 9.10 -9.72 -1.33
C ASN A 123 7.77 -9.44 -0.62
N ASN A 124 7.81 -8.54 0.37
CA ASN A 124 6.60 -8.01 0.99
C ASN A 124 5.75 -7.24 -0.02
N ASN A 125 4.45 -7.18 0.24
CA ASN A 125 3.48 -6.40 -0.53
C ASN A 125 3.36 -6.81 -2.01
N VAL A 126 3.69 -8.07 -2.33
CA VAL A 126 3.52 -8.63 -3.67
C VAL A 126 2.37 -9.63 -3.69
N VAL A 127 1.44 -9.43 -4.62
CA VAL A 127 0.27 -10.29 -4.84
C VAL A 127 0.45 -11.09 -6.13
N ILE A 128 0.42 -12.42 -6.03
CA ILE A 128 0.53 -13.34 -7.17
C ILE A 128 -0.72 -14.22 -7.18
N ASN A 129 -1.46 -14.22 -8.27
CA ASN A 129 -2.70 -15.02 -8.39
C ASN A 129 -3.67 -14.79 -7.21
N GLY A 130 -3.82 -13.54 -6.76
CA GLY A 130 -4.71 -13.21 -5.65
C GLY A 130 -4.22 -13.62 -4.27
N THR A 131 -2.94 -13.98 -4.12
CA THR A 131 -2.35 -14.34 -2.82
C THR A 131 -1.05 -13.57 -2.58
N ALA A 132 -0.86 -13.07 -1.37
CA ALA A 132 0.39 -12.48 -0.89
C ALA A 132 0.96 -13.30 0.27
N LYS A 133 2.25 -13.62 0.23
CA LYS A 133 2.92 -14.29 1.36
C LYS A 133 3.01 -13.40 2.59
N LYS A 134 3.29 -12.14 2.39
CA LYS A 134 3.43 -11.17 3.49
C LYS A 134 3.09 -9.77 3.05
N ILE A 135 2.20 -9.13 3.79
CA ILE A 135 1.88 -7.70 3.69
C ILE A 135 2.45 -6.98 4.91
N VAL A 136 3.20 -5.91 4.67
CA VAL A 136 3.77 -5.06 5.73
C VAL A 136 3.32 -3.63 5.47
N LEU A 137 2.54 -3.09 6.40
CA LEU A 137 2.02 -1.73 6.33
C LEU A 137 2.70 -0.84 7.38
N THR A 138 3.04 0.35 6.97
CA THR A 138 3.65 1.41 7.78
C THR A 138 2.64 2.52 8.01
N ASP A 139 2.63 3.08 9.22
CA ASP A 139 1.76 4.21 9.59
C ASP A 139 2.02 5.44 8.71
N ALA A 140 1.01 6.30 8.60
CA ALA A 140 1.02 7.56 7.85
C ALA A 140 1.34 7.44 6.34
N MET A 141 1.35 6.23 5.78
CA MET A 141 1.50 6.00 4.34
C MET A 141 0.19 5.49 3.73
N PRO A 142 -0.17 5.96 2.52
CA PRO A 142 -1.43 5.57 1.90
C PRO A 142 -1.43 4.08 1.54
N PHE A 143 -2.59 3.44 1.69
CA PHE A 143 -2.85 2.07 1.27
C PHE A 143 -4.15 1.99 0.48
N GLU A 144 -4.16 1.22 -0.59
CA GLU A 144 -5.35 0.88 -1.35
C GLU A 144 -5.17 -0.50 -1.99
N ALA A 145 -6.12 -1.40 -1.76
CA ALA A 145 -6.24 -2.66 -2.46
C ALA A 145 -7.28 -2.50 -3.58
N PRO A 146 -6.87 -2.42 -4.86
CA PRO A 146 -7.83 -2.29 -5.97
C PRO A 146 -8.71 -3.52 -6.16
N THR A 147 -8.23 -4.70 -5.75
CA THR A 147 -8.94 -5.98 -5.80
C THR A 147 -8.72 -6.75 -4.51
N ALA A 148 -9.68 -7.59 -4.13
CA ALA A 148 -9.53 -8.47 -2.98
C ALA A 148 -8.42 -9.51 -3.21
N PHE A 149 -7.72 -9.89 -2.13
CA PHE A 149 -6.70 -10.93 -2.16
C PHE A 149 -6.54 -11.57 -0.78
N HIS A 150 -5.94 -12.76 -0.75
CA HIS A 150 -5.55 -13.46 0.47
C HIS A 150 -4.12 -13.09 0.89
N ALA A 151 -3.87 -12.88 2.19
CA ALA A 151 -2.53 -12.68 2.75
C ALA A 151 -2.22 -13.77 3.78
N ASP A 152 -1.14 -14.55 3.57
CA ASP A 152 -0.70 -15.55 4.54
C ASP A 152 -0.32 -14.90 5.87
N ALA A 153 0.27 -13.71 5.80
CA ALA A 153 0.56 -12.85 6.95
C ALA A 153 0.39 -11.37 6.59
N ILE A 154 -0.18 -10.59 7.51
CA ILE A 154 -0.25 -9.14 7.39
C ILE A 154 0.12 -8.49 8.71
N SER A 155 0.82 -7.38 8.64
CA SER A 155 1.16 -6.55 9.80
C SER A 155 1.07 -5.07 9.47
N TYR A 156 0.70 -4.28 10.46
CA TYR A 156 0.76 -2.83 10.46
C TYR A 156 1.49 -2.36 11.70
N THR A 157 2.44 -1.47 11.57
CA THR A 157 3.22 -0.94 12.69
C THR A 157 3.05 0.58 12.79
N ARG A 158 2.77 1.04 14.01
CA ARG A 158 2.69 2.45 14.39
C ARG A 158 3.62 2.70 15.56
N THR A 159 4.39 3.79 15.50
CA THR A 159 5.17 4.26 16.64
C THR A 159 4.28 5.10 17.56
N ILE A 160 4.19 4.71 18.82
CA ILE A 160 3.46 5.42 19.86
C ILE A 160 4.44 6.33 20.58
N GLU A 161 4.26 7.62 20.41
CA GLU A 161 4.94 8.62 21.20
C GLU A 161 4.36 8.65 22.63
N GLU A 162 5.06 9.30 23.55
CA GLU A 162 4.65 9.36 24.94
C GLU A 162 3.21 9.91 25.07
N SER A 163 2.31 9.06 25.53
CA SER A 163 0.92 9.41 25.85
C SER A 163 0.82 9.69 27.34
N LEU A 164 0.06 10.69 27.72
CA LEU A 164 -0.14 11.07 29.13
C LEU A 164 -1.41 10.46 29.72
N THR A 165 -2.08 9.57 29.01
CA THR A 165 -3.33 8.97 29.47
C THR A 165 -3.06 7.94 30.55
N THR A 166 -3.64 8.14 31.73
CA THR A 166 -3.57 7.23 32.88
C THR A 166 -4.81 6.35 33.00
N ASN A 167 -5.92 6.76 32.40
CA ASN A 167 -7.20 6.04 32.46
C ASN A 167 -8.09 6.40 31.26
N ALA A 168 -9.17 5.64 31.08
CA ALA A 168 -10.08 5.79 29.94
C ALA A 168 -10.94 7.07 29.95
N GLN A 169 -10.97 7.81 31.03
CA GLN A 169 -11.71 9.07 31.15
C GLN A 169 -10.87 10.28 30.75
N GLU A 170 -9.56 10.12 30.64
CA GLU A 170 -8.69 11.20 30.18
C GLU A 170 -8.84 11.41 28.68
N THR A 171 -8.71 12.65 28.23
CA THR A 171 -8.92 13.04 26.83
C THR A 171 -7.63 13.09 26.02
N THR A 172 -6.49 12.91 26.67
CA THR A 172 -5.17 12.95 26.04
C THR A 172 -4.73 11.57 25.56
N GLY A 173 -3.95 11.53 24.49
CA GLY A 173 -3.33 10.29 23.99
C GLY A 173 -4.19 9.44 23.05
N TRP A 174 -5.45 9.79 22.85
CA TRP A 174 -6.31 9.09 21.88
C TRP A 174 -5.89 9.37 20.45
N ARG A 175 -5.85 8.32 19.62
CA ARG A 175 -5.49 8.37 18.19
C ARG A 175 -6.49 7.57 17.36
N GLY A 176 -6.87 8.11 16.20
CA GLY A 176 -7.65 7.36 15.23
C GLY A 176 -6.84 6.22 14.61
N ILE A 177 -7.51 5.12 14.32
CA ILE A 177 -6.95 3.98 13.59
C ILE A 177 -8.02 3.30 12.74
N VAL A 178 -7.64 2.89 11.54
CA VAL A 178 -8.38 1.99 10.67
C VAL A 178 -7.39 1.05 10.02
N LEU A 179 -7.73 -0.23 9.94
CA LEU A 179 -6.88 -1.25 9.34
C LEU A 179 -7.64 -2.00 8.26
N PRO A 180 -7.00 -2.43 7.17
CA PRO A 180 -7.67 -3.16 6.09
C PRO A 180 -7.87 -4.66 6.38
N PHE A 181 -7.65 -5.10 7.63
CA PHE A 181 -7.74 -6.49 8.06
C PHE A 181 -8.25 -6.61 9.49
N ASP A 182 -8.86 -7.74 9.81
CA ASP A 182 -9.21 -8.11 11.18
C ASP A 182 -7.93 -8.44 11.95
N VAL A 183 -7.72 -7.81 13.11
CA VAL A 183 -6.50 -8.02 13.90
C VAL A 183 -6.66 -9.23 14.82
N SER A 184 -5.70 -10.14 14.76
CA SER A 184 -5.64 -11.31 15.66
C SER A 184 -4.66 -11.15 16.82
N THR A 185 -3.59 -10.38 16.63
CA THR A 185 -2.55 -10.19 17.64
C THR A 185 -2.04 -8.76 17.62
N ILE A 186 -1.83 -8.20 18.81
CA ILE A 186 -1.22 -6.88 18.98
C ILE A 186 -0.01 -7.06 19.89
N GLN A 187 1.14 -6.63 19.42
CA GLN A 187 2.41 -6.74 20.14
C GLN A 187 3.07 -5.37 20.29
N ALA A 188 3.72 -5.16 21.42
CA ALA A 188 4.46 -3.95 21.71
C ALA A 188 5.67 -4.25 22.59
N ARG A 189 6.43 -3.20 22.87
CA ARG A 189 7.46 -3.21 23.90
C ARG A 189 7.02 -2.29 25.04
N ASN A 190 7.09 -2.79 26.30
CA ASN A 190 6.81 -1.96 27.46
C ASN A 190 8.03 -1.09 27.83
N LYS A 191 7.89 -0.16 28.78
CA LYS A 191 8.99 0.71 29.22
C LYS A 191 10.12 -0.07 29.91
N ALA A 192 9.84 -1.23 30.50
CA ALA A 192 10.85 -2.13 31.03
C ALA A 192 11.68 -2.84 29.92
N GLY A 193 11.31 -2.66 28.64
CA GLY A 193 12.01 -3.24 27.48
C GLY A 193 11.54 -4.65 27.10
N GLU A 194 10.48 -5.16 27.72
CA GLU A 194 9.95 -6.51 27.46
C GLU A 194 9.00 -6.51 26.26
N GLN A 195 9.05 -7.57 25.47
CA GLN A 195 8.05 -7.83 24.42
C GLN A 195 6.77 -8.33 25.09
N VAL A 196 5.65 -7.65 24.84
CA VAL A 196 4.35 -7.96 25.43
C VAL A 196 3.26 -8.07 24.36
N GLU A 197 2.29 -8.93 24.59
CA GLU A 197 1.02 -8.91 23.89
C GLU A 197 0.05 -7.96 24.57
N LEU A 198 -0.84 -7.35 23.78
CA LEU A 198 -1.82 -6.39 24.28
C LEU A 198 -3.23 -6.95 24.21
N SER A 199 -4.06 -6.57 25.19
CA SER A 199 -5.49 -6.85 25.24
C SER A 199 -6.28 -5.58 25.56
N ALA A 200 -7.31 -5.32 24.77
CA ALA A 200 -8.16 -4.15 25.02
C ALA A 200 -9.08 -4.38 26.24
N TYR A 201 -9.37 -3.30 26.96
CA TYR A 201 -10.42 -3.29 27.97
C TYR A 201 -11.79 -3.48 27.35
N ASN A 202 -12.64 -4.33 27.96
CA ASN A 202 -14.06 -4.42 27.67
C ASN A 202 -14.86 -3.28 28.33
N ALA A 203 -16.18 -3.31 28.17
CA ALA A 203 -17.07 -2.28 28.74
C ALA A 203 -17.09 -2.27 30.28
N GLU A 204 -16.82 -3.41 30.91
CA GLU A 204 -16.76 -3.57 32.38
C GLU A 204 -15.39 -3.18 32.94
N GLY A 205 -14.42 -2.83 32.10
CA GLY A 205 -13.07 -2.48 32.49
C GLY A 205 -12.16 -3.70 32.74
N GLU A 206 -12.52 -4.84 32.19
CA GLU A 206 -11.74 -6.08 32.27
C GLU A 206 -10.93 -6.30 30.98
N TYR A 207 -9.81 -7.00 31.09
CA TYR A 207 -8.95 -7.40 29.99
C TYR A 207 -8.31 -8.76 30.27
N ASP A 208 -7.69 -9.38 29.29
CA ASP A 208 -6.89 -10.60 29.47
C ASP A 208 -5.63 -10.29 30.30
N THR A 209 -5.64 -10.64 31.59
CA THR A 209 -4.56 -10.33 32.55
C THR A 209 -3.23 -11.03 32.27
N SER A 210 -3.19 -11.96 31.31
CA SER A 210 -1.93 -12.54 30.79
C SER A 210 -1.22 -11.62 29.81
N LYS A 211 -1.85 -10.48 29.41
CA LYS A 211 -1.38 -9.48 28.45
C LYS A 211 -1.34 -8.09 29.08
N ASN A 212 -0.75 -7.12 28.39
CA ASN A 212 -0.80 -5.74 28.80
C ASN A 212 -2.06 -5.04 28.30
N PRO A 213 -2.68 -4.16 29.11
CA PRO A 213 -3.92 -3.51 28.74
C PRO A 213 -3.72 -2.32 27.79
N PHE A 214 -4.75 -2.02 26.99
CA PHE A 214 -4.91 -0.76 26.27
C PHE A 214 -6.40 -0.44 26.08
N TRP A 215 -6.71 0.76 25.61
CA TRP A 215 -8.09 1.17 25.34
C TRP A 215 -8.36 1.20 23.84
N LEU A 216 -9.44 0.54 23.44
CA LEU A 216 -9.99 0.52 22.09
C LEU A 216 -11.46 0.91 22.16
N ARG A 217 -11.88 1.85 21.31
CA ARG A 217 -13.27 2.28 21.24
C ARG A 217 -13.75 2.42 19.80
N GLU A 218 -14.99 2.04 19.60
CA GLU A 218 -15.72 2.20 18.36
C GLU A 218 -16.76 3.32 18.53
N LEU A 219 -17.00 4.12 17.49
CA LEU A 219 -18.07 5.12 17.50
C LEU A 219 -19.41 4.44 17.27
N THR A 220 -20.38 4.76 18.12
CA THR A 220 -21.78 4.33 18.03
C THR A 220 -22.71 5.54 18.10
N THR A 221 -23.99 5.34 17.82
CA THR A 221 -25.02 6.40 17.96
C THR A 221 -25.15 6.96 19.39
N GLU A 222 -24.65 6.24 20.39
CA GLU A 222 -24.66 6.66 21.80
C GLU A 222 -23.33 7.30 22.22
N GLY A 223 -22.31 7.32 21.35
CA GLY A 223 -20.97 7.78 21.59
C GLY A 223 -19.92 6.67 21.49
N PHE A 224 -18.74 6.86 22.07
CA PHE A 224 -17.67 5.86 22.04
C PHE A 224 -17.93 4.71 23.00
N ALA A 225 -18.02 3.50 22.45
CA ALA A 225 -18.15 2.25 23.21
C ALA A 225 -16.83 1.49 23.24
N ALA A 226 -16.49 0.86 24.38
CA ALA A 226 -15.34 -0.02 24.48
C ALA A 226 -15.57 -1.29 23.64
N THR A 227 -14.54 -1.76 22.96
CA THR A 227 -14.53 -3.01 22.21
C THR A 227 -13.20 -3.73 22.39
N GLN A 228 -13.17 -5.04 22.21
CA GLN A 228 -11.96 -5.85 22.32
C GLN A 228 -11.46 -6.36 20.97
N THR A 229 -12.20 -6.11 19.90
CA THR A 229 -11.89 -6.64 18.56
C THR A 229 -11.71 -5.52 17.55
N PHE A 230 -10.75 -5.70 16.64
CA PHE A 230 -10.59 -4.89 15.45
C PHE A 230 -11.20 -5.61 14.25
N SER A 231 -12.17 -4.99 13.62
CA SER A 231 -12.72 -5.43 12.34
C SER A 231 -12.11 -4.63 11.19
N ALA A 232 -11.86 -5.29 10.08
CA ALA A 232 -11.34 -4.67 8.87
C ALA A 232 -12.17 -3.46 8.43
N ASN A 233 -11.48 -2.41 7.99
CA ASN A 233 -12.09 -1.19 7.43
C ASN A 233 -13.05 -0.43 8.38
N THR A 234 -13.00 -0.72 9.67
CA THR A 234 -13.81 -0.05 10.71
C THR A 234 -12.94 1.00 11.42
N PRO A 235 -13.42 2.24 11.58
CA PRO A 235 -12.68 3.27 12.29
C PRO A 235 -12.81 3.13 13.80
N TYR A 236 -11.67 3.20 14.48
CA TYR A 236 -11.57 3.14 15.94
C TYR A 236 -10.77 4.33 16.48
N ILE A 237 -10.86 4.55 17.77
CA ILE A 237 -9.85 5.30 18.51
C ILE A 237 -9.14 4.37 19.50
N ILE A 238 -7.82 4.55 19.62
CA ILE A 238 -6.96 3.78 20.52
C ILE A 238 -6.19 4.69 21.45
N CYS A 239 -5.87 4.17 22.63
CA CYS A 239 -4.99 4.80 23.58
C CYS A 239 -4.21 3.75 24.37
N PHE A 240 -2.95 4.04 24.68
CA PHE A 240 -2.07 3.12 25.41
C PHE A 240 -1.69 3.72 26.76
N PRO A 241 -1.55 2.90 27.83
CA PRO A 241 -1.02 3.35 29.09
C PRO A 241 0.40 3.89 28.91
N ASN A 242 0.63 5.13 29.28
CA ASN A 242 1.95 5.74 29.27
C ASN A 242 2.01 6.94 30.22
N SER A 243 2.19 6.69 31.50
CA SER A 243 2.26 7.69 32.55
C SER A 243 3.35 7.35 33.55
N SER A 244 3.95 8.38 34.15
CA SER A 244 4.90 8.21 35.25
C SER A 244 4.29 7.63 36.52
N GLU A 245 2.97 7.61 36.60
CA GLU A 245 2.23 7.05 37.75
C GLU A 245 1.96 5.55 37.59
N LEU A 246 2.15 5.00 36.40
CA LEU A 246 1.94 3.59 36.12
C LEU A 246 3.27 2.82 36.16
N ASP A 247 3.18 1.53 36.49
CA ASP A 247 4.30 0.61 36.44
C ASP A 247 4.91 0.55 35.05
N GLU A 248 6.25 0.51 34.95
CA GLU A 248 6.97 0.45 33.69
C GLU A 248 6.66 -0.82 32.87
N HIS A 249 6.23 -1.90 33.53
CA HIS A 249 5.80 -3.13 32.85
C HIS A 249 4.42 -3.00 32.18
N ILE A 250 3.61 -2.01 32.55
CA ILE A 250 2.31 -1.73 31.92
C ILE A 250 2.43 -0.67 30.83
N ASN A 251 3.30 0.31 31.02
CA ASN A 251 3.49 1.42 30.10
C ASN A 251 4.01 0.95 28.74
N ILE A 252 3.38 1.42 27.65
CA ILE A 252 3.74 1.09 26.28
C ILE A 252 4.39 2.30 25.63
N ILE A 253 5.54 2.09 25.00
CA ILE A 253 6.27 3.11 24.23
C ILE A 253 6.92 2.49 22.99
N GLY A 254 7.02 3.30 21.94
CA GLY A 254 7.65 2.88 20.67
C GLY A 254 6.67 2.11 19.78
N ASP A 255 7.16 1.12 19.08
CA ASP A 255 6.40 0.45 18.04
C ASP A 255 5.36 -0.51 18.61
N VAL A 256 4.12 -0.33 18.14
CA VAL A 256 3.02 -1.26 18.33
C VAL A 256 2.68 -1.89 16.99
N THR A 257 2.72 -3.23 16.93
CA THR A 257 2.45 -4.00 15.72
C THR A 257 1.12 -4.75 15.85
N PHE A 258 0.23 -4.48 14.93
CA PHE A 258 -1.04 -5.17 14.74
C PHE A 258 -0.86 -6.19 13.64
N SER A 259 -1.30 -7.44 13.83
CA SER A 259 -1.06 -8.50 12.86
C SER A 259 -2.20 -9.51 12.78
N ALA A 260 -2.24 -10.19 11.63
CA ALA A 260 -3.09 -11.35 11.40
C ALA A 260 -2.38 -12.37 10.49
N SER A 261 -2.81 -13.62 10.57
CA SER A 261 -2.43 -14.70 9.66
C SER A 261 -3.66 -15.16 8.89
N ASN A 262 -3.45 -15.62 7.63
CA ASN A 262 -4.52 -16.08 6.75
C ASN A 262 -5.66 -15.06 6.63
N ALA A 263 -5.31 -13.80 6.35
CA ALA A 263 -6.25 -12.70 6.29
C ALA A 263 -6.83 -12.52 4.88
N GLU A 264 -8.13 -12.33 4.80
CA GLU A 264 -8.80 -11.89 3.58
C GLU A 264 -8.83 -10.37 3.53
N ILE A 265 -8.16 -9.81 2.55
CA ILE A 265 -8.12 -8.37 2.32
C ILE A 265 -9.14 -8.05 1.23
N THR A 266 -10.18 -7.32 1.60
CA THR A 266 -11.18 -6.87 0.62
C THR A 266 -10.61 -5.75 -0.26
N ALA A 267 -11.19 -5.56 -1.45
CA ALA A 267 -10.94 -4.32 -2.19
C ALA A 267 -11.29 -3.13 -1.28
N THR A 268 -10.43 -2.12 -1.26
CA THR A 268 -10.62 -0.95 -0.39
C THR A 268 -11.98 -0.29 -0.71
N PRO A 269 -12.91 -0.24 0.25
CA PRO A 269 -14.22 0.31 0.02
C PRO A 269 -14.18 1.84 -0.08
N VAL A 270 -15.24 2.41 -0.65
CA VAL A 270 -15.55 3.82 -0.42
C VAL A 270 -16.09 3.93 1.00
N PHE A 271 -15.36 4.62 1.86
CA PHE A 271 -15.75 4.76 3.25
C PHE A 271 -16.92 5.74 3.39
N ASN A 272 -17.97 5.31 4.07
CA ASN A 272 -19.05 6.16 4.52
C ASN A 272 -18.77 6.68 5.93
N ALA A 273 -19.39 7.79 6.29
CA ALA A 273 -19.35 8.26 7.65
C ALA A 273 -20.06 7.25 8.58
N VAL A 274 -19.43 6.99 9.73
CA VAL A 274 -20.06 6.30 10.85
C VAL A 274 -20.71 7.38 11.72
N GLU A 275 -22.04 7.34 11.81
CA GLU A 275 -22.80 8.33 12.55
C GLU A 275 -22.60 8.15 14.06
N GLY A 276 -22.27 9.22 14.74
CA GLY A 276 -22.20 9.31 16.18
C GLY A 276 -23.23 10.29 16.76
N LYS A 277 -23.27 10.40 18.08
CA LYS A 277 -24.24 11.28 18.77
C LYS A 277 -23.96 12.76 18.49
N ASP A 278 -22.72 13.18 18.53
CA ASP A 278 -22.28 14.57 18.47
C ASP A 278 -21.39 14.88 17.26
N PHE A 279 -20.87 13.87 16.60
CA PHE A 279 -20.02 13.96 15.39
C PHE A 279 -19.96 12.62 14.67
N ASP A 280 -19.53 12.64 13.43
CA ASP A 280 -19.35 11.46 12.59
C ASP A 280 -17.86 11.15 12.41
N MET A 281 -17.51 9.88 12.20
CA MET A 281 -16.18 9.45 11.83
C MET A 281 -16.16 8.88 10.40
N ILE A 282 -15.19 9.31 9.61
CA ILE A 282 -14.91 8.72 8.30
C ILE A 282 -13.56 8.02 8.38
N ALA A 283 -13.56 6.72 8.07
CA ALA A 283 -12.33 5.97 7.92
C ALA A 283 -11.58 6.44 6.67
N THR A 284 -10.26 6.40 6.72
CA THR A 284 -9.42 6.57 5.54
C THR A 284 -8.14 5.75 5.69
N LEU A 285 -7.75 5.08 4.61
CA LEU A 285 -6.44 4.42 4.47
C LEU A 285 -5.47 5.30 3.66
N GLN A 286 -5.84 6.55 3.42
CA GLN A 286 -5.03 7.56 2.74
C GLN A 286 -4.39 8.50 3.74
N THR A 287 -3.26 9.08 3.37
CA THR A 287 -2.65 10.15 4.17
C THR A 287 -3.58 11.35 4.21
N VAL A 288 -3.92 11.81 5.41
CA VAL A 288 -4.71 13.03 5.62
C VAL A 288 -3.74 14.14 6.04
N SER A 289 -3.63 15.17 5.20
CA SER A 289 -2.94 16.41 5.60
C SER A 289 -3.82 17.16 6.60
N ALA A 290 -3.24 17.53 7.73
CA ALA A 290 -3.90 18.39 8.73
C ALA A 290 -4.10 19.81 8.20
#